data_dc9ef774ba297379fba6072825393f81
#
_entry.id   dc9ef774ba297379fba6072825393f81
#
_cell.length_a   1.000
_cell.length_b   1.000
_cell.length_c   1.000
_cell.angle_alpha   90.00
_cell.angle_beta   90.00
_cell.angle_gamma   90.00
#
_symmetry.space_group_name_H-M   'P 1'
#
loop_
_entity.id
_entity.type
_entity.pdbx_description
1 polymer ?
#
loop_
_entity_poly.entity_id
_entity_poly.type
_entity_poly.pdbx_seq_one_letter_code
_entity_poly.pdbx_strand_id
1 'polypeptide(L)'
;LDMLRNSSPSGIGAFDIRDSLMLQLEHKHMGNSLAYKILEDHFDLLLKRRVNEIAEIENRTVEDVENAISEIAKLSTSPAIDFAEDTERYITPDIVYKKENQAWTAELTNEYIPKLRINPEYRQMIAEGKLRKDAESYVKEKIREGKSFMEAVEQRQNTLLKIARAILLKQPDFFESGAEALRPMTMQDVADIVQLHPTTVGRAVSEKFAET
;
A
#
# COMPACT_ATOMS: atom_id res chain seq x y z
N LEU A 1 3.40 -14.79 -32.28
CA LEU A 1 3.10 -13.36 -32.14
C LEU A 1 1.66 -13.05 -32.53
N ASP A 2 1.18 -13.56 -33.67
CA ASP A 2 -0.19 -13.30 -34.16
C ASP A 2 -1.28 -13.79 -33.22
N MET A 3 -1.06 -14.88 -32.48
CA MET A 3 -1.99 -15.34 -31.46
C MET A 3 -2.14 -14.35 -30.28
N LEU A 4 -1.03 -13.69 -29.88
CA LEU A 4 -1.05 -12.69 -28.80
C LEU A 4 -1.67 -11.38 -29.27
N ARG A 5 -1.48 -10.98 -30.52
CA ARG A 5 -2.08 -9.76 -31.08
C ARG A 5 -3.60 -9.86 -31.21
N ASN A 6 -4.13 -11.06 -31.39
CA ASN A 6 -5.57 -11.35 -31.50
C ASN A 6 -6.20 -11.75 -30.14
N SER A 7 -5.45 -11.70 -29.05
CA SER A 7 -5.97 -12.06 -27.72
C SER A 7 -6.74 -10.90 -27.09
N SER A 8 -7.60 -11.22 -26.15
CA SER A 8 -8.29 -10.22 -25.30
C SER A 8 -7.47 -10.02 -24.00
N PRO A 9 -7.32 -8.77 -23.55
CA PRO A 9 -7.78 -7.51 -24.15
C PRO A 9 -6.93 -7.11 -25.37
N SER A 10 -7.59 -6.44 -26.31
CA SER A 10 -6.94 -5.94 -27.52
C SER A 10 -5.80 -4.96 -27.21
N GLY A 11 -4.68 -5.12 -27.91
CA GLY A 11 -3.46 -4.31 -27.68
C GLY A 11 -2.39 -4.98 -26.84
N ILE A 12 -2.63 -6.20 -26.32
CA ILE A 12 -1.59 -7.06 -25.74
C ILE A 12 -0.77 -7.68 -26.86
N GLY A 13 0.55 -7.71 -26.71
CA GLY A 13 1.46 -8.22 -27.75
C GLY A 13 1.85 -7.17 -28.79
N ALA A 14 1.55 -5.91 -28.55
CA ALA A 14 2.05 -4.77 -29.30
C ALA A 14 3.54 -4.51 -29.03
N PHE A 15 4.24 -3.95 -30.01
CA PHE A 15 5.66 -3.60 -29.86
C PHE A 15 5.86 -2.28 -29.10
N ASP A 16 4.92 -1.35 -29.26
CA ASP A 16 4.92 -0.05 -28.61
C ASP A 16 3.48 0.46 -28.36
N ILE A 17 3.38 1.65 -27.77
CA ILE A 17 2.07 2.28 -27.46
C ILE A 17 1.27 2.56 -28.74
N ARG A 18 1.92 2.99 -29.82
CA ARG A 18 1.31 3.26 -31.12
C ARG A 18 0.68 1.98 -31.68
N ASP A 19 1.43 0.90 -31.75
CA ASP A 19 0.99 -0.41 -32.22
C ASP A 19 -0.17 -0.95 -31.36
N SER A 20 -0.10 -0.73 -30.04
CA SER A 20 -1.18 -1.12 -29.12
C SER A 20 -2.49 -0.40 -29.41
N LEU A 21 -2.43 0.90 -29.65
CA LEU A 21 -3.62 1.71 -29.98
C LEU A 21 -4.20 1.32 -31.34
N MET A 22 -3.33 1.05 -32.33
CA MET A 22 -3.75 0.57 -33.65
C MET A 22 -4.47 -0.78 -33.58
N LEU A 23 -3.92 -1.74 -32.84
CA LEU A 23 -4.57 -3.05 -32.60
C LEU A 23 -5.96 -2.92 -31.96
N GLN A 24 -6.11 -1.97 -31.00
CA GLN A 24 -7.41 -1.71 -30.38
C GLN A 24 -8.43 -1.14 -31.37
N LEU A 25 -8.01 -0.29 -32.31
CA LEU A 25 -8.86 0.22 -33.38
C LEU A 25 -9.23 -0.86 -34.39
N GLU A 26 -8.30 -1.74 -34.76
CA GLU A 26 -8.57 -2.87 -35.62
C GLU A 26 -9.62 -3.82 -35.02
N HIS A 27 -9.48 -4.10 -33.73
CA HIS A 27 -10.45 -4.93 -32.99
C HIS A 27 -11.86 -4.31 -32.91
N LYS A 28 -11.94 -2.96 -32.94
CA LYS A 28 -13.20 -2.22 -33.03
C LYS A 28 -13.72 -2.06 -34.48
N HIS A 29 -13.10 -2.75 -35.46
CA HIS A 29 -13.40 -2.61 -36.89
C HIS A 29 -13.21 -1.18 -37.42
N MET A 30 -12.33 -0.39 -36.82
CA MET A 30 -12.02 1.00 -37.18
C MET A 30 -10.67 1.13 -37.90
N GLY A 31 -10.11 0.09 -38.47
CA GLY A 31 -8.83 0.09 -39.18
C GLY A 31 -8.74 1.02 -40.41
N ASN A 32 -9.90 1.49 -40.93
CA ASN A 32 -9.96 2.47 -42.02
C ASN A 32 -10.38 3.87 -41.53
N SER A 33 -10.43 4.11 -40.22
CA SER A 33 -10.83 5.39 -39.66
C SER A 33 -9.72 6.45 -39.76
N LEU A 34 -10.12 7.72 -39.65
CA LEU A 34 -9.15 8.83 -39.57
C LEU A 34 -8.23 8.66 -38.31
N ALA A 35 -8.79 8.16 -37.21
CA ALA A 35 -8.04 7.86 -36.00
C ALA A 35 -6.90 6.85 -36.25
N TYR A 36 -7.16 5.79 -37.03
CA TYR A 36 -6.15 4.82 -37.40
C TYR A 36 -5.03 5.45 -38.25
N LYS A 37 -5.40 6.22 -39.26
CA LYS A 37 -4.40 6.92 -40.13
C LYS A 37 -3.54 7.91 -39.35
N ILE A 38 -4.12 8.64 -38.38
CA ILE A 38 -3.37 9.55 -37.53
C ILE A 38 -2.34 8.78 -36.70
N LEU A 39 -2.68 7.61 -36.18
CA LEU A 39 -1.73 6.77 -35.46
C LEU A 39 -0.67 6.19 -36.40
N GLU A 40 -1.03 5.80 -37.64
CA GLU A 40 -0.13 5.17 -38.61
C GLU A 40 0.88 6.18 -39.19
N ASP A 41 0.42 7.35 -39.64
CA ASP A 41 1.24 8.26 -40.43
C ASP A 41 1.64 9.53 -39.66
N HIS A 42 0.88 9.94 -38.66
CA HIS A 42 1.00 11.27 -38.02
C HIS A 42 1.19 11.20 -36.50
N PHE A 43 1.69 10.08 -35.97
CA PHE A 43 1.85 9.89 -34.52
C PHE A 43 2.71 10.97 -33.88
N ASP A 44 3.79 11.41 -34.52
CA ASP A 44 4.66 12.48 -34.02
C ASP A 44 3.97 13.84 -33.96
N LEU A 45 3.10 14.15 -34.94
CA LEU A 45 2.29 15.35 -34.92
C LEU A 45 1.21 15.33 -33.85
N LEU A 46 0.62 14.16 -33.61
CA LEU A 46 -0.33 13.93 -32.55
C LEU A 46 0.31 14.17 -31.17
N LEU A 47 1.51 13.63 -30.91
CA LEU A 47 2.26 13.87 -29.67
C LEU A 47 2.58 15.34 -29.44
N LYS A 48 2.86 16.09 -30.52
CA LYS A 48 3.12 17.54 -30.49
C LYS A 48 1.85 18.39 -30.50
N ARG A 49 0.66 17.79 -30.53
CA ARG A 49 -0.65 18.43 -30.59
C ARG A 49 -0.83 19.38 -31.79
N ARG A 50 -0.25 19.04 -32.94
CA ARG A 50 -0.31 19.85 -34.15
C ARG A 50 -1.54 19.52 -35.00
N VAL A 51 -2.73 19.75 -34.45
CA VAL A 51 -4.02 19.38 -35.05
C VAL A 51 -4.22 20.01 -36.43
N ASN A 52 -3.87 21.30 -36.59
CA ASN A 52 -4.03 22.01 -37.85
C ASN A 52 -3.18 21.41 -38.99
N GLU A 53 -1.93 20.99 -38.69
CA GLU A 53 -1.06 20.37 -39.69
C GLU A 53 -1.60 18.99 -40.12
N ILE A 54 -2.15 18.22 -39.20
CA ILE A 54 -2.77 16.94 -39.51
C ILE A 54 -4.00 17.17 -40.40
N ALA A 55 -4.83 18.17 -40.12
CA ALA A 55 -6.00 18.51 -40.89
C ALA A 55 -5.66 18.92 -42.34
N GLU A 56 -4.58 19.70 -42.52
CA GLU A 56 -4.07 20.10 -43.85
C GLU A 56 -3.55 18.86 -44.65
N ILE A 57 -2.75 18.01 -44.02
CA ILE A 57 -2.16 16.84 -44.68
C ILE A 57 -3.26 15.83 -45.10
N GLU A 58 -4.21 15.56 -44.24
CA GLU A 58 -5.31 14.60 -44.49
C GLU A 58 -6.46 15.22 -45.31
N ASN A 59 -6.36 16.52 -45.65
CA ASN A 59 -7.41 17.24 -46.33
C ASN A 59 -8.80 17.11 -45.68
N ARG A 60 -8.80 17.28 -44.35
CA ARG A 60 -9.98 17.15 -43.46
C ARG A 60 -10.18 18.45 -42.70
N THR A 61 -11.35 18.56 -42.07
CA THR A 61 -11.62 19.68 -41.16
C THR A 61 -10.91 19.50 -39.83
N VAL A 62 -10.61 20.58 -39.13
CA VAL A 62 -10.01 20.53 -37.78
C VAL A 62 -10.94 19.76 -36.83
N GLU A 63 -12.26 19.94 -37.00
CA GLU A 63 -13.27 19.24 -36.20
C GLU A 63 -13.24 17.70 -36.41
N ASP A 64 -13.03 17.24 -37.65
CA ASP A 64 -12.88 15.79 -37.93
C ASP A 64 -11.64 15.23 -37.24
N VAL A 65 -10.53 15.98 -37.22
CA VAL A 65 -9.29 15.55 -36.54
C VAL A 65 -9.45 15.55 -35.03
N GLU A 66 -10.13 16.55 -34.44
CA GLU A 66 -10.42 16.59 -33.00
C GLU A 66 -11.32 15.41 -32.57
N ASN A 67 -12.31 15.08 -33.38
CA ASN A 67 -13.15 13.91 -33.14
C ASN A 67 -12.34 12.61 -33.20
N ALA A 68 -11.44 12.46 -34.17
CA ALA A 68 -10.55 11.30 -34.27
C ALA A 68 -9.60 11.20 -33.07
N ILE A 69 -9.05 12.33 -32.61
CA ILE A 69 -8.21 12.38 -31.39
C ILE A 69 -9.04 11.98 -30.16
N SER A 70 -10.28 12.43 -30.07
CA SER A 70 -11.19 12.04 -28.99
C SER A 70 -11.49 10.54 -28.98
N GLU A 71 -11.54 9.90 -30.16
CA GLU A 71 -11.66 8.44 -30.25
C GLU A 71 -10.38 7.72 -29.78
N ILE A 72 -9.21 8.22 -30.17
CA ILE A 72 -7.92 7.71 -29.69
C ILE A 72 -7.81 7.86 -28.16
N ALA A 73 -8.27 8.96 -27.59
CA ALA A 73 -8.25 9.22 -26.15
C ALA A 73 -9.13 8.24 -25.32
N LYS A 74 -10.09 7.59 -25.94
CA LYS A 74 -10.94 6.55 -25.32
C LYS A 74 -10.28 5.17 -25.29
N LEU A 75 -9.13 5.00 -25.92
CA LEU A 75 -8.37 3.76 -25.95
C LEU A 75 -7.47 3.65 -24.71
N SER A 76 -7.17 2.43 -24.32
CA SER A 76 -6.27 2.18 -23.20
C SER A 76 -4.80 2.21 -23.63
N THR A 77 -3.98 3.02 -22.96
CA THR A 77 -2.53 3.01 -23.14
C THR A 77 -1.86 1.83 -22.42
N SER A 78 -2.58 1.13 -21.55
CA SER A 78 -2.13 -0.01 -20.77
C SER A 78 -3.19 -1.09 -20.71
N PRO A 79 -3.47 -1.80 -21.83
CA PRO A 79 -4.58 -2.77 -21.92
C PRO A 79 -4.43 -3.96 -20.97
N ALA A 80 -3.23 -4.21 -20.44
CA ALA A 80 -2.98 -5.26 -19.47
C ALA A 80 -3.31 -4.86 -18.02
N ILE A 81 -3.69 -3.60 -17.76
CA ILE A 81 -3.95 -3.12 -16.39
C ILE A 81 -5.15 -3.82 -15.75
N ASP A 82 -6.13 -4.25 -16.59
CA ASP A 82 -7.31 -5.00 -16.14
C ASP A 82 -6.98 -6.45 -15.74
N PHE A 83 -5.79 -6.95 -16.12
CA PHE A 83 -5.23 -8.23 -15.66
C PHE A 83 -4.17 -8.09 -14.56
N ALA A 84 -3.70 -6.87 -14.27
CA ALA A 84 -3.08 -6.67 -12.99
C ALA A 84 -4.16 -7.04 -11.98
N GLU A 85 -4.05 -8.26 -11.42
CA GLU A 85 -4.79 -8.58 -10.21
C GLU A 85 -4.65 -7.33 -9.35
N ASP A 86 -5.79 -6.75 -8.97
CA ASP A 86 -5.80 -5.87 -7.81
C ASP A 86 -5.09 -6.69 -6.75
N THR A 87 -3.82 -6.42 -6.58
CA THR A 87 -3.10 -6.92 -5.43
C THR A 87 -3.82 -6.24 -4.28
N GLU A 88 -4.92 -6.88 -3.86
CA GLU A 88 -5.57 -6.53 -2.62
C GLU A 88 -4.44 -6.47 -1.62
N ARG A 89 -4.04 -5.26 -1.27
CA ARG A 89 -3.03 -5.06 -0.24
C ARG A 89 -3.69 -5.51 1.04
N TYR A 90 -3.55 -6.79 1.35
CA TYR A 90 -3.94 -7.33 2.65
C TYR A 90 -3.16 -6.56 3.69
N ILE A 91 -3.84 -5.62 4.32
CA ILE A 91 -3.28 -4.90 5.45
C ILE A 91 -3.38 -5.84 6.64
N THR A 92 -2.23 -6.31 7.11
CA THR A 92 -2.22 -7.10 8.33
C THR A 92 -2.47 -6.18 9.51
N PRO A 93 -3.47 -6.46 10.35
CA PRO A 93 -3.79 -5.63 11.48
C PRO A 93 -2.70 -5.75 12.56
N ASP A 94 -2.37 -4.63 13.20
CA ASP A 94 -1.47 -4.59 14.38
C ASP A 94 -2.21 -4.98 15.66
N ILE A 95 -3.53 -4.75 15.69
CA ILE A 95 -4.43 -5.02 16.81
C ILE A 95 -5.63 -5.79 16.29
N VAL A 96 -6.07 -6.79 17.05
CA VAL A 96 -7.32 -7.50 16.80
C VAL A 96 -8.22 -7.35 18.02
N TYR A 97 -9.44 -6.88 17.78
CA TYR A 97 -10.49 -6.83 18.79
C TYR A 97 -11.35 -8.09 18.68
N LYS A 98 -11.46 -8.83 19.75
CA LYS A 98 -12.24 -10.08 19.82
C LYS A 98 -13.29 -10.02 20.89
N LYS A 99 -14.45 -10.58 20.61
CA LYS A 99 -15.50 -10.75 21.62
C LYS A 99 -15.39 -12.12 22.26
N GLU A 100 -14.95 -12.17 23.51
CA GLU A 100 -14.85 -13.39 24.31
C GLU A 100 -15.79 -13.31 25.51
N ASN A 101 -16.60 -14.35 25.72
CA ASN A 101 -17.53 -14.42 26.85
C ASN A 101 -18.39 -13.14 27.03
N GLN A 102 -18.89 -12.57 25.92
CA GLN A 102 -19.67 -11.31 25.89
C GLN A 102 -18.88 -10.03 26.26
N ALA A 103 -17.59 -10.11 26.42
CA ALA A 103 -16.72 -8.97 26.64
C ALA A 103 -15.77 -8.79 25.46
N TRP A 104 -15.57 -7.56 25.04
CA TRP A 104 -14.57 -7.22 24.03
C TRP A 104 -13.17 -7.15 24.64
N THR A 105 -12.21 -7.74 23.96
CA THR A 105 -10.79 -7.70 24.32
C THR A 105 -9.95 -7.19 23.15
N ALA A 106 -8.81 -6.57 23.46
CA ALA A 106 -7.85 -6.12 22.47
C ALA A 106 -6.57 -6.94 22.61
N GLU A 107 -6.09 -7.51 21.52
CA GLU A 107 -4.87 -8.28 21.44
C GLU A 107 -3.94 -7.71 20.37
N LEU A 108 -2.62 -7.87 20.55
CA LEU A 108 -1.64 -7.50 19.54
C LEU A 108 -1.41 -8.68 18.59
N THR A 109 -1.34 -8.38 17.31
CA THR A 109 -0.93 -9.35 16.30
C THR A 109 0.59 -9.47 16.33
N ASN A 110 1.09 -10.59 16.87
CA ASN A 110 2.54 -10.82 17.07
C ASN A 110 3.26 -11.40 15.84
N GLU A 111 2.62 -11.50 14.68
CA GLU A 111 3.17 -12.21 13.51
C GLU A 111 4.47 -11.63 12.98
N TYR A 112 4.70 -10.32 13.14
CA TYR A 112 5.87 -9.63 12.57
C TYR A 112 6.96 -9.28 13.58
N ILE A 113 6.73 -9.50 14.88
CA ILE A 113 7.74 -9.15 15.87
C ILE A 113 8.44 -10.44 16.32
N PRO A 114 9.69 -10.66 15.88
CA PRO A 114 10.45 -11.82 16.30
C PRO A 114 10.64 -11.81 17.82
N LYS A 115 10.51 -12.97 18.45
CA LYS A 115 10.83 -13.11 19.88
C LYS A 115 12.33 -12.92 20.09
N LEU A 116 12.71 -11.72 20.52
CA LEU A 116 14.09 -11.37 20.80
C LEU A 116 14.57 -12.10 22.06
N ARG A 117 15.75 -12.71 21.98
CA ARG A 117 16.39 -13.38 23.12
C ARG A 117 17.88 -13.09 23.10
N ILE A 118 18.46 -12.90 24.29
CA ILE A 118 19.91 -12.85 24.43
C ILE A 118 20.38 -14.31 24.47
N ASN A 119 21.33 -14.66 23.59
CA ASN A 119 21.89 -16.01 23.55
C ASN A 119 22.48 -16.36 24.95
N PRO A 120 22.03 -17.46 25.57
CA PRO A 120 22.49 -17.87 26.89
C PRO A 120 24.01 -18.15 26.95
N GLU A 121 24.62 -18.57 25.83
CA GLU A 121 26.05 -18.82 25.75
C GLU A 121 26.91 -17.60 26.16
N TYR A 122 26.53 -16.39 25.73
CA TYR A 122 27.25 -15.18 26.15
C TYR A 122 27.18 -14.93 27.66
N ARG A 123 26.05 -15.27 28.30
CA ARG A 123 25.91 -15.18 29.75
C ARG A 123 26.78 -16.21 30.45
N GLN A 124 26.82 -17.43 29.89
CA GLN A 124 27.63 -18.51 30.43
C GLN A 124 29.13 -18.20 30.29
N MET A 125 29.60 -17.67 29.13
CA MET A 125 30.99 -17.28 28.92
C MET A 125 31.44 -16.23 29.92
N ILE A 126 30.60 -15.28 30.30
CA ILE A 126 30.90 -14.29 31.36
C ILE A 126 30.96 -14.97 32.73
N ALA A 127 30.02 -15.85 33.04
CA ALA A 127 29.94 -16.53 34.35
C ALA A 127 31.13 -17.46 34.59
N GLU A 128 31.63 -18.09 33.53
CA GLU A 128 32.80 -19.00 33.60
C GLU A 128 34.15 -18.27 33.63
N GLY A 129 34.18 -16.95 33.49
CA GLY A 129 35.43 -16.14 33.53
C GLY A 129 36.42 -16.48 32.42
N LYS A 130 35.97 -17.13 31.34
CA LYS A 130 36.84 -17.58 30.23
C LYS A 130 37.25 -16.45 29.28
N LEU A 131 36.66 -15.26 29.43
CA LEU A 131 36.91 -14.12 28.56
C LEU A 131 38.07 -13.26 29.11
N ARG A 132 38.88 -12.71 28.18
CA ARG A 132 39.84 -11.64 28.53
C ARG A 132 39.02 -10.43 28.98
N LYS A 133 39.58 -9.62 29.90
CA LYS A 133 38.91 -8.45 30.51
C LYS A 133 38.28 -7.51 29.47
N ASP A 134 38.97 -7.25 28.36
CA ASP A 134 38.47 -6.38 27.29
C ASP A 134 37.27 -7.00 26.57
N ALA A 135 37.31 -8.31 26.29
CA ALA A 135 36.22 -9.03 25.67
C ALA A 135 35.01 -9.17 26.61
N GLU A 136 35.25 -9.37 27.90
CA GLU A 136 34.22 -9.45 28.93
C GLU A 136 33.47 -8.11 29.05
N SER A 137 34.16 -6.98 29.07
CA SER A 137 33.53 -5.66 29.14
C SER A 137 32.68 -5.39 27.89
N TYR A 138 33.19 -5.71 26.71
CA TYR A 138 32.46 -5.59 25.45
C TYR A 138 31.19 -6.43 25.42
N VAL A 139 31.26 -7.71 25.80
CA VAL A 139 30.09 -8.61 25.81
C VAL A 139 29.07 -8.12 26.85
N LYS A 140 29.46 -7.68 28.02
CA LYS A 140 28.58 -7.09 29.04
C LYS A 140 27.87 -5.84 28.51
N GLU A 141 28.56 -4.97 27.81
CA GLU A 141 27.99 -3.79 27.19
C GLU A 141 26.93 -4.17 26.13
N LYS A 142 27.24 -5.11 25.23
CA LYS A 142 26.30 -5.58 24.20
C LYS A 142 25.08 -6.29 24.78
N ILE A 143 25.23 -7.04 25.87
CA ILE A 143 24.08 -7.60 26.58
C ILE A 143 23.19 -6.50 27.18
N ARG A 144 23.78 -5.42 27.73
CA ARG A 144 23.03 -4.29 28.27
C ARG A 144 22.27 -3.54 27.19
N GLU A 145 22.94 -3.24 26.06
CA GLU A 145 22.29 -2.63 24.89
C GLU A 145 21.13 -3.50 24.37
N GLY A 146 21.36 -4.81 24.23
CA GLY A 146 20.32 -5.75 23.80
C GLY A 146 19.14 -5.80 24.74
N LYS A 147 19.35 -5.76 26.06
CA LYS A 147 18.26 -5.68 27.04
C LYS A 147 17.48 -4.39 26.90
N SER A 148 18.17 -3.24 26.82
CA SER A 148 17.51 -1.95 26.66
C SER A 148 16.66 -1.88 25.38
N PHE A 149 17.15 -2.49 24.29
CA PHE A 149 16.40 -2.59 23.06
C PHE A 149 15.13 -3.46 23.21
N MET A 150 15.26 -4.63 23.87
CA MET A 150 14.11 -5.50 24.14
C MET A 150 13.05 -4.80 24.99
N GLU A 151 13.48 -4.10 26.04
CA GLU A 151 12.61 -3.31 26.92
C GLU A 151 11.88 -2.19 26.15
N ALA A 152 12.58 -1.51 25.22
CA ALA A 152 11.97 -0.47 24.38
C ALA A 152 10.90 -1.05 23.43
N VAL A 153 11.15 -2.21 22.83
CA VAL A 153 10.16 -2.91 21.99
C VAL A 153 8.94 -3.33 22.81
N GLU A 154 9.15 -3.93 23.98
CA GLU A 154 8.08 -4.33 24.88
C GLU A 154 7.25 -3.13 25.36
N GLN A 155 7.90 -2.03 25.72
CA GLN A 155 7.22 -0.80 26.12
C GLN A 155 6.36 -0.23 25.00
N ARG A 156 6.84 -0.27 23.74
CA ARG A 156 6.05 0.16 22.57
C ARG A 156 4.79 -0.71 22.40
N GLN A 157 4.92 -2.02 22.50
CA GLN A 157 3.80 -2.96 22.42
C GLN A 157 2.79 -2.72 23.54
N ASN A 158 3.25 -2.61 24.77
CA ASN A 158 2.41 -2.35 25.93
C ASN A 158 1.68 -0.99 25.81
N THR A 159 2.33 0.02 25.24
CA THR A 159 1.70 1.33 24.99
C THR A 159 0.58 1.20 23.96
N LEU A 160 0.82 0.50 22.85
CA LEU A 160 -0.20 0.28 21.81
C LEU A 160 -1.39 -0.50 22.36
N LEU A 161 -1.16 -1.54 23.15
CA LEU A 161 -2.22 -2.33 23.78
C LEU A 161 -3.03 -1.52 24.80
N LYS A 162 -2.39 -0.64 25.59
CA LYS A 162 -3.09 0.27 26.50
C LYS A 162 -3.99 1.23 25.75
N ILE A 163 -3.52 1.79 24.64
CA ILE A 163 -4.30 2.67 23.77
C ILE A 163 -5.49 1.93 23.19
N ALA A 164 -5.28 0.72 22.66
CA ALA A 164 -6.35 -0.12 22.12
C ALA A 164 -7.46 -0.38 23.14
N ARG A 165 -7.08 -0.71 24.38
CA ARG A 165 -8.03 -0.90 25.49
C ARG A 165 -8.76 0.40 25.88
N ALA A 166 -8.09 1.54 25.82
CA ALA A 166 -8.71 2.83 26.07
C ALA A 166 -9.75 3.18 25.00
N ILE A 167 -9.48 2.87 23.73
CA ILE A 167 -10.42 3.01 22.62
C ILE A 167 -11.65 2.13 22.85
N LEU A 168 -11.46 0.88 23.25
CA LEU A 168 -12.53 -0.06 23.55
C LEU A 168 -13.47 0.49 24.65
N LEU A 169 -12.89 1.09 25.71
CA LEU A 169 -13.66 1.70 26.78
C LEU A 169 -14.45 2.96 26.36
N LYS A 170 -13.95 3.71 25.40
CA LYS A 170 -14.58 4.95 24.90
C LYS A 170 -15.60 4.71 23.81
N GLN A 171 -15.52 3.59 23.09
CA GLN A 171 -16.32 3.28 21.92
C GLN A 171 -17.13 1.96 22.07
N PRO A 172 -17.77 1.68 23.21
CA PRO A 172 -18.46 0.40 23.40
C PRO A 172 -19.56 0.18 22.37
N ASP A 173 -20.30 1.24 22.00
CA ASP A 173 -21.41 1.15 21.06
C ASP A 173 -20.92 0.83 19.63
N PHE A 174 -19.75 1.34 19.25
CA PHE A 174 -19.13 1.00 17.96
C PHE A 174 -18.85 -0.51 17.85
N PHE A 175 -18.30 -1.10 18.89
CA PHE A 175 -17.97 -2.54 18.89
C PHE A 175 -19.23 -3.43 18.94
N GLU A 176 -20.37 -2.92 19.44
CA GLU A 176 -21.62 -3.69 19.46
C GLU A 176 -22.49 -3.45 18.22
N SER A 177 -22.53 -2.23 17.69
CA SER A 177 -23.50 -1.81 16.67
C SER A 177 -22.84 -1.38 15.34
N GLY A 178 -21.50 -1.36 15.27
CA GLY A 178 -20.76 -1.01 14.05
C GLY A 178 -20.57 0.48 13.84
N ALA A 179 -20.21 0.86 12.62
CA ALA A 179 -19.74 2.20 12.27
C ALA A 179 -20.76 3.34 12.52
N GLU A 180 -22.07 3.04 12.48
CA GLU A 180 -23.13 4.03 12.71
C GLU A 180 -23.16 4.52 14.17
N ALA A 181 -22.64 3.72 15.10
CA ALA A 181 -22.58 4.06 16.53
C ALA A 181 -21.26 4.70 16.97
N LEU A 182 -20.41 5.11 16.00
CA LEU A 182 -19.13 5.74 16.30
C LEU A 182 -19.32 7.09 16.99
N ARG A 183 -18.66 7.27 18.14
CA ARG A 183 -18.68 8.53 18.90
C ARG A 183 -17.44 9.38 18.59
N PRO A 184 -17.56 10.72 18.53
CA PRO A 184 -16.39 11.59 18.41
C PRO A 184 -15.40 11.35 19.54
N MET A 185 -14.11 11.20 19.21
CA MET A 185 -13.03 10.96 20.17
C MET A 185 -11.76 11.69 19.72
N THR A 186 -11.08 12.32 20.66
CA THR A 186 -9.82 13.02 20.40
C THR A 186 -8.62 12.25 20.94
N MET A 187 -7.42 12.60 20.47
CA MET A 187 -6.17 12.05 21.02
C MET A 187 -5.99 12.39 22.50
N GLN A 188 -6.54 13.54 22.95
CA GLN A 188 -6.52 13.94 24.34
C GLN A 188 -7.36 13.01 25.22
N ASP A 189 -8.55 12.62 24.77
CA ASP A 189 -9.42 11.71 25.51
C ASP A 189 -8.74 10.36 25.79
N VAL A 190 -8.01 9.84 24.80
CA VAL A 190 -7.25 8.60 24.97
C VAL A 190 -6.04 8.81 25.88
N ALA A 191 -5.32 9.92 25.69
CA ALA A 191 -4.13 10.28 26.46
C ALA A 191 -4.43 10.37 27.96
N ASP A 192 -5.57 10.96 28.34
CA ASP A 192 -6.02 11.10 29.73
C ASP A 192 -6.27 9.73 30.38
N ILE A 193 -6.84 8.77 29.63
CA ILE A 193 -7.08 7.42 30.15
C ILE A 193 -5.76 6.66 30.34
N VAL A 194 -4.86 6.72 29.34
CA VAL A 194 -3.60 5.95 29.37
C VAL A 194 -2.49 6.66 30.15
N GLN A 195 -2.74 7.89 30.63
CA GLN A 195 -1.80 8.77 31.32
C GLN A 195 -0.52 9.03 30.54
N LEU A 196 -0.67 9.31 29.25
CA LEU A 196 0.42 9.64 28.33
C LEU A 196 0.17 11.00 27.69
N HIS A 197 1.24 11.58 27.11
CA HIS A 197 1.07 12.81 26.35
C HIS A 197 0.34 12.52 25.00
N PRO A 198 -0.56 13.40 24.51
CA PRO A 198 -1.29 13.18 23.25
C PRO A 198 -0.41 12.92 22.04
N THR A 199 0.77 13.56 21.98
CA THR A 199 1.76 13.30 20.91
C THR A 199 2.31 11.87 20.94
N THR A 200 2.43 11.27 22.14
CA THR A 200 2.85 9.87 22.30
C THR A 200 1.76 8.95 21.80
N VAL A 201 0.50 9.23 22.11
CA VAL A 201 -0.64 8.49 21.58
C VAL A 201 -0.67 8.60 20.06
N GLY A 202 -0.60 9.80 19.49
CA GLY A 202 -0.60 10.01 18.04
C GLY A 202 0.52 9.26 17.32
N ARG A 203 1.75 9.29 17.86
CA ARG A 203 2.89 8.54 17.30
C ARG A 203 2.71 7.02 17.40
N ALA A 204 2.09 6.54 18.48
CA ALA A 204 1.88 5.12 18.69
C ALA A 204 0.83 4.52 17.74
N VAL A 205 -0.19 5.31 17.36
CA VAL A 205 -1.28 4.85 16.46
C VAL A 205 -1.08 5.22 15.00
N SER A 206 -0.07 6.04 14.68
CA SER A 206 0.24 6.41 13.30
C SER A 206 0.54 5.16 12.47
N GLU A 207 -0.13 5.02 11.32
CA GLU A 207 0.01 3.89 10.39
C GLU A 207 -0.25 2.51 11.06
N LYS A 208 -1.14 2.48 12.05
CA LYS A 208 -1.56 1.26 12.73
C LYS A 208 -2.99 0.91 12.35
N PHE A 209 -3.21 -0.35 12.06
CA PHE A 209 -4.50 -0.90 11.64
C PHE A 209 -5.05 -1.85 12.71
N ALA A 210 -6.35 -1.86 12.82
CA ALA A 210 -7.06 -2.73 13.76
C ALA A 210 -8.15 -3.50 13.02
N GLU A 211 -8.31 -4.75 13.36
CA GLU A 211 -9.42 -5.63 12.95
C GLU A 211 -10.45 -5.69 14.08
N THR A 212 -11.73 -5.64 13.69
CA THR A 212 -12.87 -5.69 14.64
C THR A 212 -13.90 -6.72 14.21
#